data_cd923921707bebae2b3f29d190da459f
#
_entry.id   cd923921707bebae2b3f29d190da459f
#
_cell.length_a   1.000
_cell.length_b   1.000
_cell.length_c   1.000
_cell.angle_alpha   90.00
_cell.angle_beta   90.00
_cell.angle_gamma   90.00
#
_symmetry.space_group_name_H-M   'P 1'
#
loop_
_entity.id
_entity.type
_entity.pdbx_description
1 polymer ?
#
loop_
_entity_poly.entity_id
_entity_poly.type
_entity_poly.pdbx_seq_one_letter_code
_entity_poly.pdbx_strand_id
1 'polypeptide(L)'
;MDWNHYRFRSPWHLPVPPAAVFAVLERPEDYPHWWPQVRSVTWLDDATGILTIRSALPYAMTFTAHERRRDPAAGILEIAMSGDIEGWARWTVTAAGSGTLAVYEQEVDVRKPLLRRLAVPGRAVFRANHRLMMRAGRRGLLRRLRAV
;
A
#
# COMPACT_ATOMS: atom_id res chain seq x y z
N MET A 1 -1.43 26.13 1.96
CA MET A 1 -1.43 24.73 2.43
C MET A 1 -2.11 23.84 1.42
N ASP A 2 -1.48 22.74 1.07
CA ASP A 2 -2.07 21.79 0.11
C ASP A 2 -2.88 20.73 0.85
N TRP A 3 -4.21 20.85 0.82
CA TRP A 3 -5.13 19.94 1.48
C TRP A 3 -5.26 18.58 0.79
N ASN A 4 -4.69 18.43 -0.41
CA ASN A 4 -4.71 17.19 -1.17
C ASN A 4 -3.42 16.37 -1.01
N HIS A 5 -2.46 16.88 -0.25
CA HIS A 5 -1.20 16.20 0.02
C HIS A 5 -1.30 15.37 1.29
N TYR A 6 -0.88 14.11 1.22
CA TYR A 6 -0.94 13.17 2.34
C TYR A 6 0.39 12.47 2.53
N ARG A 7 0.72 12.23 3.79
CA ARG A 7 1.87 11.46 4.18
C ARG A 7 1.42 10.41 5.21
N PHE A 8 1.72 9.14 4.92
CA PHE A 8 1.32 8.02 5.77
C PHE A 8 2.53 7.18 6.15
N ARG A 9 2.47 6.64 7.37
CA ARG A 9 3.44 5.67 7.86
C ARG A 9 2.70 4.64 8.71
N SER A 10 2.84 3.36 8.36
CA SER A 10 2.18 2.26 9.06
C SER A 10 3.18 1.17 9.39
N PRO A 11 3.56 1.00 10.66
CA PRO A 11 4.42 -0.10 11.06
C PRO A 11 3.60 -1.35 11.34
N TRP A 12 4.00 -2.48 10.74
CA TRP A 12 3.39 -3.79 10.98
C TRP A 12 4.40 -4.70 11.67
N HIS A 13 4.07 -5.14 12.89
CA HIS A 13 4.85 -6.17 13.58
C HIS A 13 4.27 -7.53 13.22
N LEU A 14 5.11 -8.42 12.70
CA LEU A 14 4.69 -9.71 12.15
C LEU A 14 5.53 -10.83 12.78
N PRO A 15 4.90 -11.94 13.22
CA PRO A 15 5.60 -13.01 13.96
C PRO A 15 6.24 -14.06 13.03
N VAL A 16 6.77 -13.63 11.89
CA VAL A 16 7.43 -14.50 10.91
C VAL A 16 8.72 -13.85 10.41
N PRO A 17 9.66 -14.62 9.85
CA PRO A 17 10.95 -14.05 9.38
C PRO A 17 10.78 -13.02 8.26
N PRO A 18 11.71 -12.05 8.15
CA PRO A 18 11.67 -11.03 7.10
C PRO A 18 11.61 -11.59 5.67
N ALA A 19 12.32 -12.67 5.40
CA ALA A 19 12.31 -13.28 4.07
C ALA A 19 10.91 -13.76 3.66
N ALA A 20 10.15 -14.32 4.59
CA ALA A 20 8.79 -14.77 4.34
C ALA A 20 7.85 -13.60 4.07
N VAL A 21 8.01 -12.51 4.83
CA VAL A 21 7.22 -11.28 4.63
C VAL A 21 7.55 -10.65 3.28
N PHE A 22 8.82 -10.49 2.98
CA PHE A 22 9.27 -9.90 1.71
C PHE A 22 8.75 -10.69 0.50
N ALA A 23 8.80 -12.03 0.57
CA ALA A 23 8.35 -12.89 -0.52
C ALA A 23 6.86 -12.68 -0.87
N VAL A 24 6.02 -12.36 0.12
CA VAL A 24 4.61 -12.03 -0.14
C VAL A 24 4.45 -10.60 -0.66
N LEU A 25 5.13 -9.64 -0.04
CA LEU A 25 5.00 -8.23 -0.40
C LEU A 25 5.56 -7.92 -1.80
N GLU A 26 6.54 -8.67 -2.28
CA GLU A 26 7.12 -8.44 -3.61
C GLU A 26 6.24 -8.93 -4.76
N ARG A 27 5.09 -9.55 -4.47
CA ARG A 27 4.14 -10.07 -5.46
C ARG A 27 2.82 -9.29 -5.41
N PRO A 28 2.78 -8.07 -5.97
CA PRO A 28 1.56 -7.25 -5.91
C PRO A 28 0.36 -7.91 -6.60
N GLU A 29 0.58 -8.78 -7.59
CA GLU A 29 -0.46 -9.53 -8.26
C GLU A 29 -1.29 -10.41 -7.32
N ASP A 30 -0.72 -10.78 -6.17
CA ASP A 30 -1.42 -11.58 -5.17
C ASP A 30 -2.14 -10.73 -4.12
N TYR A 31 -1.90 -9.43 -4.08
CA TYR A 31 -2.52 -8.55 -3.08
C TYR A 31 -4.04 -8.67 -3.00
N PRO A 32 -4.79 -8.78 -4.11
CA PRO A 32 -6.23 -8.96 -4.03
C PRO A 32 -6.66 -10.21 -3.24
N HIS A 33 -5.80 -11.21 -3.13
CA HIS A 33 -6.10 -12.44 -2.42
C HIS A 33 -6.02 -12.31 -0.89
N TRP A 34 -5.28 -11.32 -0.39
CA TRP A 34 -5.13 -11.14 1.05
C TRP A 34 -5.44 -9.73 1.55
N TRP A 35 -5.50 -8.74 0.66
CA TRP A 35 -5.80 -7.36 1.00
C TRP A 35 -7.13 -6.95 0.36
N PRO A 36 -8.26 -6.97 1.12
CA PRO A 36 -9.59 -6.80 0.53
C PRO A 36 -9.79 -5.48 -0.24
N GLN A 37 -9.11 -4.40 0.18
CA GLN A 37 -9.23 -3.10 -0.46
C GLN A 37 -8.50 -3.01 -1.81
N VAL A 38 -7.53 -3.89 -2.04
CA VAL A 38 -6.86 -4.00 -3.35
C VAL A 38 -7.73 -4.90 -4.23
N ARG A 39 -8.46 -4.31 -5.16
CA ARG A 39 -9.46 -5.00 -5.96
C ARG A 39 -8.88 -5.69 -7.18
N SER A 40 -7.90 -5.04 -7.83
CA SER A 40 -7.28 -5.62 -9.01
C SER A 40 -5.87 -5.07 -9.21
N VAL A 41 -5.04 -5.89 -9.83
CA VAL A 41 -3.69 -5.52 -10.28
C VAL A 41 -3.57 -6.06 -11.70
N THR A 42 -3.31 -5.18 -12.65
CA THR A 42 -3.13 -5.52 -14.05
C THR A 42 -1.74 -5.11 -14.50
N TRP A 43 -0.90 -6.05 -14.90
CA TRP A 43 0.45 -5.77 -15.36
C TRP A 43 0.42 -5.20 -16.78
N LEU A 44 1.18 -4.12 -17.00
CA LEU A 44 1.43 -3.53 -18.33
C LEU A 44 2.75 -4.02 -18.89
N ASP A 45 3.74 -4.21 -18.02
CA ASP A 45 5.05 -4.77 -18.30
C ASP A 45 5.64 -5.34 -17.02
N ASP A 46 6.91 -5.75 -17.02
CA ASP A 46 7.55 -6.38 -15.86
C ASP A 46 7.71 -5.46 -14.65
N ALA A 47 7.62 -4.14 -14.84
CA ALA A 47 7.86 -3.15 -13.80
C ALA A 47 6.68 -2.21 -13.56
N THR A 48 5.62 -2.31 -14.36
CA THR A 48 4.51 -1.35 -14.32
C THR A 48 3.17 -2.08 -14.26
N GLY A 49 2.34 -1.69 -13.31
CA GLY A 49 0.99 -2.25 -13.17
C GLY A 49 -0.04 -1.17 -12.87
N ILE A 50 -1.30 -1.50 -13.14
CA ILE A 50 -2.44 -0.66 -12.80
C ILE A 50 -3.15 -1.31 -11.61
N LEU A 51 -3.35 -0.54 -10.53
CA LEU A 51 -4.03 -0.99 -9.34
C LEU A 51 -5.33 -0.22 -9.16
N THR A 52 -6.36 -0.96 -8.75
CA THR A 52 -7.64 -0.38 -8.33
C THR A 52 -7.85 -0.69 -6.86
N ILE A 53 -8.08 0.37 -6.08
CA ILE A 53 -8.29 0.29 -4.64
C ILE A 53 -9.67 0.81 -4.31
N ARG A 54 -10.42 0.05 -3.52
CA ARG A 54 -11.72 0.46 -3.01
C ARG A 54 -11.86 0.03 -1.55
N SER A 55 -12.23 0.97 -0.70
CA SER A 55 -12.40 0.69 0.72
C SER A 55 -13.80 1.13 1.19
N ALA A 56 -13.93 1.64 2.41
CA ALA A 56 -15.21 2.04 2.96
C ALA A 56 -15.88 3.21 2.22
N LEU A 57 -15.12 3.99 1.47
CA LEU A 57 -15.66 5.12 0.69
C LEU A 57 -16.36 4.61 -0.57
N PRO A 58 -17.39 5.32 -1.05
CA PRO A 58 -18.24 4.85 -2.17
C PRO A 58 -17.61 5.05 -3.55
N TYR A 59 -16.30 5.11 -3.66
CA TYR A 59 -15.59 5.25 -4.94
C TYR A 59 -14.29 4.49 -4.92
N ALA A 60 -13.84 4.10 -6.10
CA ALA A 60 -12.55 3.44 -6.29
C ALA A 60 -11.48 4.46 -6.69
N MET A 61 -10.24 4.16 -6.34
CA MET A 61 -9.07 4.88 -6.85
C MET A 61 -8.27 3.97 -7.74
N THR A 62 -7.87 4.46 -8.90
CA THR A 62 -7.05 3.74 -9.86
C THR A 62 -5.77 4.50 -10.10
N PHE A 63 -4.65 3.80 -10.01
CA PHE A 63 -3.35 4.41 -10.27
C PHE A 63 -2.42 3.43 -10.94
N THR A 64 -1.43 3.97 -11.64
CA THR A 64 -0.33 3.20 -12.22
C THR A 64 0.82 3.18 -11.23
N ALA A 65 1.31 1.99 -10.90
CA ALA A 65 2.48 1.78 -10.07
C ALA A 65 3.65 1.37 -10.95
N HIS A 66 4.75 2.08 -10.83
CA HIS A 66 5.99 1.77 -11.52
C HIS A 66 7.07 1.42 -10.51
N GLU A 67 7.70 0.25 -10.64
CA GLU A 67 8.75 -0.19 -9.73
C GLU A 67 9.96 0.72 -9.82
N ARG A 68 10.36 1.30 -8.68
CA ARG A 68 11.54 2.15 -8.57
C ARG A 68 12.70 1.42 -7.92
N ARG A 69 12.41 0.52 -6.99
CA ARG A 69 13.44 -0.23 -6.28
C ARG A 69 12.89 -1.54 -5.77
N ARG A 70 13.61 -2.62 -6.04
CA ARG A 70 13.40 -3.92 -5.44
C ARG A 70 14.74 -4.43 -4.94
N ASP A 71 14.92 -4.45 -3.64
CA ASP A 71 16.19 -4.80 -3.02
C ASP A 71 15.94 -5.80 -1.87
N PRO A 72 15.96 -7.10 -2.16
CA PRO A 72 15.74 -8.12 -1.13
C PRO A 72 16.75 -8.07 0.00
N ALA A 73 18.01 -7.73 -0.29
CA ALA A 73 19.07 -7.66 0.72
C ALA A 73 18.82 -6.52 1.72
N ALA A 74 18.33 -5.38 1.24
CA ALA A 74 17.97 -4.24 2.09
C ALA A 74 16.55 -4.31 2.62
N GLY A 75 15.72 -5.22 2.11
CA GLY A 75 14.31 -5.33 2.48
C GLY A 75 13.44 -4.20 1.95
N ILE A 76 13.78 -3.63 0.78
CA ILE A 76 13.10 -2.44 0.25
C ILE A 76 12.33 -2.75 -1.03
N LEU A 77 11.07 -2.31 -1.05
CA LEU A 77 10.20 -2.31 -2.24
C LEU A 77 9.63 -0.91 -2.37
N GLU A 78 9.92 -0.24 -3.48
CA GLU A 78 9.45 1.13 -3.70
C GLU A 78 8.83 1.27 -5.08
N ILE A 79 7.71 2.00 -5.13
CA ILE A 79 7.01 2.30 -6.38
C ILE A 79 6.78 3.81 -6.52
N ALA A 80 6.74 4.27 -7.77
CA ALA A 80 6.15 5.55 -8.12
C ALA A 80 4.68 5.32 -8.47
N MET A 81 3.83 6.27 -8.10
CA MET A 81 2.38 6.21 -8.32
C MET A 81 1.94 7.38 -9.17
N SER A 82 1.08 7.13 -10.15
CA SER A 82 0.48 8.17 -10.97
C SER A 82 -0.97 7.83 -11.35
N GLY A 83 -1.80 8.83 -11.51
CA GLY A 83 -3.23 8.67 -11.79
C GLY A 83 -4.06 9.41 -10.76
N ASP A 84 -5.04 8.73 -10.16
CA ASP A 84 -5.91 9.34 -9.14
C ASP A 84 -5.12 9.82 -7.92
N ILE A 85 -3.99 9.20 -7.65
CA ILE A 85 -3.00 9.65 -6.67
C ILE A 85 -1.63 9.67 -7.34
N GLU A 86 -0.79 10.64 -6.95
CA GLU A 86 0.55 10.80 -7.49
C GLU A 86 1.57 10.95 -6.37
N GLY A 87 2.66 10.21 -6.45
CA GLY A 87 3.72 10.22 -5.46
C GLY A 87 4.46 8.91 -5.42
N TRP A 88 4.72 8.40 -4.22
CA TRP A 88 5.47 7.17 -4.04
C TRP A 88 4.96 6.39 -2.82
N ALA A 89 5.28 5.10 -2.81
CA ALA A 89 5.06 4.21 -1.66
C ALA A 89 6.26 3.29 -1.50
N ARG A 90 6.55 2.92 -0.25
CA ARG A 90 7.70 2.07 0.08
C ARG A 90 7.38 1.12 1.22
N TRP A 91 7.76 -0.13 1.04
CA TRP A 91 7.89 -1.09 2.12
C TRP A 91 9.35 -1.18 2.54
N THR A 92 9.60 -1.14 3.84
CA THR A 92 10.91 -1.45 4.43
C THR A 92 10.71 -2.60 5.40
N VAL A 93 11.33 -3.74 5.10
CA VAL A 93 11.17 -5.00 5.83
C VAL A 93 12.46 -5.32 6.56
N THR A 94 12.42 -5.32 7.89
CA THR A 94 13.59 -5.55 8.73
C THR A 94 13.31 -6.58 9.82
N ALA A 95 14.35 -7.25 10.30
CA ALA A 95 14.22 -8.15 11.43
C ALA A 95 13.91 -7.36 12.72
N ALA A 96 13.02 -7.91 13.54
CA ALA A 96 12.67 -7.32 14.83
C ALA A 96 12.42 -8.46 15.83
N GLY A 97 13.39 -8.69 16.72
CA GLY A 97 13.36 -9.85 17.60
C GLY A 97 13.35 -11.14 16.79
N SER A 98 12.40 -12.04 17.07
CA SER A 98 12.21 -13.28 16.32
C SER A 98 11.29 -13.13 15.10
N GLY A 99 10.78 -11.93 14.87
CA GLY A 99 9.85 -11.65 13.78
C GLY A 99 10.34 -10.54 12.87
N THR A 100 9.39 -9.77 12.35
CA THR A 100 9.63 -8.74 11.34
C THR A 100 8.93 -7.45 11.69
N LEU A 101 9.57 -6.34 11.39
CA LEU A 101 8.94 -5.03 11.31
C LEU A 101 8.86 -4.65 9.82
N ALA A 102 7.64 -4.56 9.30
CA ALA A 102 7.38 -4.07 7.94
C ALA A 102 6.77 -2.68 8.04
N VAL A 103 7.50 -1.69 7.56
CA VAL A 103 7.05 -0.30 7.60
C VAL A 103 6.59 0.12 6.20
N TYR A 104 5.34 0.52 6.11
CA TYR A 104 4.77 1.11 4.90
C TYR A 104 4.83 2.61 5.00
N GLU A 105 5.41 3.25 4.01
CA GLU A 105 5.45 4.72 3.90
C GLU A 105 4.89 5.14 2.56
N GLN A 106 4.15 6.24 2.57
CA GLN A 106 3.51 6.76 1.36
C GLN A 106 3.42 8.28 1.45
N GLU A 107 3.77 8.93 0.36
CA GLU A 107 3.57 10.37 0.21
C GLU A 107 2.93 10.61 -1.14
N VAL A 108 1.73 11.18 -1.16
CA VAL A 108 0.93 11.31 -2.37
C VAL A 108 0.11 12.60 -2.38
N ASP A 109 -0.16 13.05 -3.59
CA ASP A 109 -1.17 14.08 -3.88
C ASP A 109 -2.38 13.42 -4.48
N VAL A 110 -3.56 13.76 -3.98
CA VAL A 110 -4.82 13.26 -4.53
C VAL A 110 -5.18 14.10 -5.75
N ARG A 111 -5.37 13.42 -6.89
CA ARG A 111 -5.66 14.04 -8.19
C ARG A 111 -7.09 13.84 -8.66
N LYS A 112 -7.81 12.85 -8.11
CA LYS A 112 -9.18 12.55 -8.50
C LYS A 112 -10.08 13.76 -8.19
N PRO A 113 -10.77 14.37 -9.19
CA PRO A 113 -11.52 15.61 -8.98
C PRO A 113 -12.59 15.53 -7.88
N LEU A 114 -13.30 14.43 -7.78
CA LEU A 114 -14.31 14.23 -6.73
C LEU A 114 -13.67 14.31 -5.33
N LEU A 115 -12.51 13.70 -5.16
CA LEU A 115 -11.82 13.66 -3.87
C LEU A 115 -11.22 15.02 -3.53
N ARG A 116 -10.75 15.77 -4.51
CA ARG A 116 -10.22 17.12 -4.31
C ARG A 116 -11.28 18.09 -3.79
N ARG A 117 -12.54 17.93 -4.21
CA ARG A 117 -13.66 18.73 -3.71
C ARG A 117 -13.94 18.50 -2.24
N LEU A 118 -13.57 17.34 -1.72
CA LEU A 118 -13.74 16.94 -0.33
C LEU A 118 -12.50 17.18 0.52
N ALA A 119 -11.46 17.85 -0.03
CA ALA A 119 -10.14 17.94 0.59
C ALA A 119 -10.16 18.47 2.03
N VAL A 120 -10.90 19.53 2.32
CA VAL A 120 -10.94 20.11 3.66
C VAL A 120 -11.82 19.28 4.61
N PRO A 121 -13.12 19.05 4.34
CA PRO A 121 -13.95 18.25 5.25
C PRO A 121 -13.61 16.77 5.18
N GLY A 122 -13.07 16.29 4.05
CA GLY A 122 -12.75 14.90 3.82
C GLY A 122 -11.40 14.44 4.34
N ARG A 123 -10.54 15.35 4.78
CA ARG A 123 -9.16 15.00 5.18
C ARG A 123 -9.10 13.99 6.32
N ALA A 124 -9.89 14.19 7.36
CA ALA A 124 -9.99 13.24 8.48
C ALA A 124 -10.58 11.90 8.03
N VAL A 125 -11.55 11.92 7.13
CA VAL A 125 -12.16 10.72 6.54
C VAL A 125 -11.13 9.94 5.74
N PHE A 126 -10.35 10.61 4.91
CA PHE A 126 -9.25 9.99 4.15
C PHE A 126 -8.25 9.29 5.05
N ARG A 127 -7.83 9.96 6.12
CA ARG A 127 -6.86 9.38 7.07
C ARG A 127 -7.43 8.19 7.82
N ALA A 128 -8.70 8.28 8.25
CA ALA A 128 -9.38 7.17 8.90
C ALA A 128 -9.54 5.98 7.95
N ASN A 129 -9.90 6.24 6.69
CA ASN A 129 -10.03 5.22 5.67
C ASN A 129 -8.70 4.50 5.40
N HIS A 130 -7.61 5.27 5.32
CA HIS A 130 -6.27 4.70 5.14
C HIS A 130 -5.90 3.80 6.32
N ARG A 131 -6.18 4.21 7.56
CA ARG A 131 -5.93 3.38 8.74
C ARG A 131 -6.71 2.07 8.71
N LEU A 132 -7.98 2.12 8.34
CA LEU A 132 -8.82 0.92 8.22
C LEU A 132 -8.27 -0.01 7.14
N MET A 133 -7.86 0.54 6.01
CA MET A 133 -7.25 -0.21 4.92
C MET A 133 -5.96 -0.89 5.37
N MET A 134 -5.09 -0.19 6.08
CA MET A 134 -3.84 -0.74 6.57
C MET A 134 -4.07 -1.83 7.63
N ARG A 135 -5.06 -1.68 8.51
CA ARG A 135 -5.43 -2.72 9.47
C ARG A 135 -5.94 -3.99 8.78
N ALA A 136 -6.79 -3.82 7.77
CA ALA A 136 -7.30 -4.94 6.99
C ALA A 136 -6.19 -5.65 6.24
N GLY A 137 -5.26 -4.88 5.67
CA GLY A 137 -4.08 -5.43 5.00
C GLY A 137 -3.20 -6.25 5.93
N ARG A 138 -2.96 -5.74 7.14
CA ARG A 138 -2.16 -6.47 8.13
C ARG A 138 -2.83 -7.80 8.53
N ARG A 139 -4.14 -7.78 8.79
CA ARG A 139 -4.89 -9.00 9.11
C ARG A 139 -4.84 -10.01 7.97
N GLY A 140 -5.01 -9.52 6.75
CA GLY A 140 -4.95 -10.36 5.55
C GLY A 140 -3.58 -10.97 5.36
N LEU A 141 -2.53 -10.18 5.53
CA LEU A 141 -1.15 -10.65 5.43
C LEU A 141 -0.85 -11.71 6.48
N LEU A 142 -1.27 -11.50 7.73
CA LEU A 142 -1.09 -12.48 8.79
C LEU A 142 -1.76 -13.82 8.46
N ARG A 143 -2.98 -13.79 7.91
CA ARG A 143 -3.66 -14.99 7.46
C ARG A 143 -2.91 -15.67 6.32
N ARG A 144 -2.44 -14.91 5.36
CA ARG A 144 -1.66 -15.41 4.23
C ARG A 144 -0.38 -16.10 4.68
N LEU A 145 0.33 -15.50 5.63
CA LEU A 145 1.58 -16.04 6.17
C LEU A 145 1.36 -17.32 6.98
N ARG A 146 0.22 -17.46 7.65
CA ARG A 146 -0.12 -18.67 8.40
C ARG A 146 -0.54 -19.83 7.50
N ALA A 147 -1.01 -19.55 6.30
CA ALA A 147 -1.46 -20.55 5.33
C ALA A 147 -0.31 -21.20 4.56
N VAL A 148 0.89 -20.68 4.68
CA VAL A 148 2.08 -21.16 3.97
C VAL A 148 2.84 -22.20 4.79
#